data_4ef013158abefaa52ec3429a084f4819
#
_entry.id   4ef013158abefaa52ec3429a084f4819
#
_cell.length_a   1.000
_cell.length_b   1.000
_cell.length_c   1.000
_cell.angle_alpha   90.00
_cell.angle_beta   90.00
_cell.angle_gamma   90.00
#
_symmetry.space_group_name_H-M   'P 1'
#
loop_
_entity.id
_entity.type
_entity.pdbx_description
1 polymer ?
#
loop_
_entity_poly.entity_id
_entity_poly.type
_entity_poly.pdbx_seq_one_letter_code
_entity_poly.pdbx_strand_id
1 'polypeptide(L)'
;MKIPVSDRLLSCCRFVNPGDRVADIGCDHGYLGIYLLKNNIASHVIAADINEGPLNAAVFNSEKYGVRDRVQFFLSDGVKNIPREFDTMVCAGMGGDTMISILEAAPWLKEGNYRLILQCQSKRPELRKYLGENGWWIREETVLKDGRFLYTVMEVVYMPGMELTAGGCHFPPALLKNPSPDLPAFYRWVVGGLKMIVENQGETAHPFKVQALEELINLPEELNWLKEDENGNC
;
A
#
# COMPACT_ATOMS: atom_id res chain seq x y z
N MET A 1 20.95 13.69 -12.82
CA MET A 1 21.31 12.91 -11.62
C MET A 1 20.22 11.88 -11.39
N LYS A 2 20.57 10.60 -11.19
CA LYS A 2 19.58 9.54 -10.90
C LYS A 2 19.04 9.70 -9.48
N ILE A 3 17.70 9.65 -9.32
CA ILE A 3 17.05 9.69 -8.00
C ILE A 3 17.06 8.26 -7.45
N PRO A 4 17.50 8.03 -6.19
CA PRO A 4 17.57 6.69 -5.60
C PRO A 4 16.19 6.24 -5.09
N VAL A 5 15.30 5.89 -6.02
CA VAL A 5 13.96 5.37 -5.73
C VAL A 5 13.99 3.86 -5.91
N SER A 6 13.53 3.11 -4.92
CA SER A 6 13.39 1.66 -4.99
C SER A 6 12.19 1.25 -5.88
N ASP A 7 12.21 0.00 -6.37
CA ASP A 7 11.10 -0.52 -7.19
C ASP A 7 9.77 -0.48 -6.44
N ARG A 8 9.80 -0.65 -5.12
CA ARG A 8 8.65 -0.52 -4.22
C ARG A 8 8.04 0.88 -4.26
N LEU A 9 8.84 1.94 -4.19
CA LEU A 9 8.38 3.33 -4.29
C LEU A 9 7.95 3.68 -5.73
N LEU A 10 8.65 3.18 -6.74
CA LEU A 10 8.24 3.34 -8.13
C LEU A 10 6.87 2.71 -8.40
N SER A 11 6.56 1.58 -7.76
CA SER A 11 5.24 0.97 -7.84
C SER A 11 4.15 1.86 -7.24
N CYS A 12 4.41 2.57 -6.13
CA CYS A 12 3.48 3.58 -5.62
C CYS A 12 3.24 4.71 -6.62
N CYS A 13 4.31 5.17 -7.29
CA CYS A 13 4.20 6.26 -8.27
C CYS A 13 3.29 5.93 -9.47
N ARG A 14 3.12 4.64 -9.81
CA ARG A 14 2.25 4.20 -10.93
C ARG A 14 0.76 4.46 -10.68
N PHE A 15 0.36 4.55 -9.41
CA PHE A 15 -1.01 4.83 -9.01
C PHE A 15 -1.32 6.33 -8.90
N VAL A 16 -0.31 7.20 -8.98
CA VAL A 16 -0.51 8.66 -8.96
C VAL A 16 -0.97 9.12 -10.34
N ASN A 17 -2.08 9.85 -10.41
CA ASN A 17 -2.55 10.42 -11.68
C ASN A 17 -1.70 11.62 -12.11
N PRO A 18 -1.51 11.80 -13.41
CA PRO A 18 -0.85 13.00 -13.94
C PRO A 18 -1.54 14.29 -13.45
N GLY A 19 -0.74 15.18 -12.87
CA GLY A 19 -1.21 16.47 -12.38
C GLY A 19 -1.70 16.50 -10.93
N ASP A 20 -1.82 15.36 -10.25
CA ASP A 20 -2.23 15.29 -8.84
C ASP A 20 -1.35 16.17 -7.94
N ARG A 21 -1.97 16.73 -6.92
CA ARG A 21 -1.31 17.23 -5.71
C ARG A 21 -1.20 16.05 -4.74
N VAL A 22 0.03 15.71 -4.35
CA VAL A 22 0.31 14.50 -3.58
C VAL A 22 0.71 14.85 -2.14
N ALA A 23 0.07 14.19 -1.16
CA ALA A 23 0.54 14.17 0.22
C ALA A 23 1.37 12.90 0.46
N ASP A 24 2.68 13.05 0.63
CA ASP A 24 3.65 11.98 0.92
C ASP A 24 3.85 11.90 2.44
N ILE A 25 3.17 10.93 3.08
CA ILE A 25 3.12 10.78 4.53
C ILE A 25 4.16 9.76 5.00
N GLY A 26 5.04 10.18 5.90
CA GLY A 26 6.27 9.46 6.24
C GLY A 26 7.26 9.55 5.08
N CYS A 27 7.50 10.77 4.61
CA CYS A 27 8.25 11.04 3.39
C CYS A 27 9.74 10.65 3.47
N ASP A 28 10.28 10.41 4.68
CA ASP A 28 11.67 10.07 4.91
C ASP A 28 12.62 11.05 4.20
N HIS A 29 13.42 10.62 3.26
CA HIS A 29 14.32 11.45 2.47
C HIS A 29 13.62 12.18 1.29
N GLY A 30 12.33 12.09 1.13
CA GLY A 30 11.52 12.76 0.11
C GLY A 30 11.69 12.25 -1.32
N TYR A 31 12.33 11.10 -1.53
CA TYR A 31 12.64 10.62 -2.88
C TYR A 31 11.41 10.28 -3.71
N LEU A 32 10.31 9.82 -3.11
CA LEU A 32 9.06 9.57 -3.83
C LEU A 32 8.50 10.88 -4.40
N GLY A 33 8.31 11.89 -3.56
CA GLY A 33 7.82 13.20 -3.99
C GLY A 33 8.72 13.87 -5.03
N ILE A 34 10.06 13.80 -4.84
CA ILE A 34 11.03 14.31 -5.80
C ILE A 34 10.92 13.60 -7.15
N TYR A 35 10.77 12.28 -7.16
CA TYR A 35 10.60 11.50 -8.38
C TYR A 35 9.32 11.89 -9.13
N LEU A 36 8.19 12.01 -8.44
CA LEU A 36 6.92 12.44 -9.01
C LEU A 36 7.02 13.82 -9.68
N LEU A 37 7.67 14.77 -9.01
CA LEU A 37 7.85 16.13 -9.53
C LEU A 37 8.81 16.20 -10.71
N LYS A 38 9.93 15.48 -10.65
CA LYS A 38 10.94 15.46 -11.74
C LYS A 38 10.43 14.83 -13.02
N ASN A 39 9.50 13.89 -12.90
CA ASN A 39 8.88 13.23 -14.04
C ASN A 39 7.55 13.89 -14.45
N ASN A 40 7.19 15.03 -13.84
CA ASN A 40 5.94 15.77 -14.10
C ASN A 40 4.69 14.89 -13.89
N ILE A 41 4.75 13.92 -13.00
CA ILE A 41 3.59 13.10 -12.61
C ILE A 41 2.73 13.90 -11.64
N ALA A 42 3.32 14.42 -10.56
CA ALA A 42 2.62 15.33 -9.64
C ALA A 42 2.87 16.80 -9.97
N SER A 43 1.89 17.65 -9.72
CA SER A 43 2.02 19.11 -9.82
C SER A 43 2.72 19.69 -8.60
N HIS A 44 2.33 19.26 -7.39
CA HIS A 44 2.86 19.68 -6.10
C HIS A 44 2.92 18.50 -5.13
N VAL A 45 3.80 18.60 -4.13
CA VAL A 45 3.94 17.61 -3.07
C VAL A 45 3.86 18.30 -1.70
N ILE A 46 3.06 17.71 -0.80
CA ILE A 46 3.06 17.96 0.62
C ILE A 46 3.83 16.81 1.24
N ALA A 47 5.06 17.06 1.71
CA ALA A 47 5.91 16.06 2.33
C ALA A 47 5.81 16.18 3.85
N ALA A 48 5.42 15.12 4.52
CA ALA A 48 5.27 15.10 5.96
C ALA A 48 6.02 13.93 6.60
N ASP A 49 6.68 14.20 7.72
CA ASP A 49 7.30 13.18 8.56
C ASP A 49 7.12 13.53 10.03
N ILE A 50 7.10 12.52 10.89
CA ILE A 50 7.01 12.71 12.35
C ILE A 50 8.37 13.12 12.95
N ASN A 51 9.46 12.87 12.25
CA ASN A 51 10.82 13.13 12.68
C ASN A 51 11.46 14.27 11.90
N GLU A 52 12.10 15.21 12.60
CA GLU A 52 12.78 16.35 11.98
C GLU A 52 13.97 15.92 11.09
N GLY A 53 14.72 14.90 11.49
CA GLY A 53 15.91 14.43 10.74
C GLY A 53 15.58 14.02 9.30
N PRO A 54 14.67 13.05 9.10
CA PRO A 54 14.16 12.69 7.78
C PRO A 54 13.59 13.87 7.01
N LEU A 55 12.77 14.70 7.65
CA LEU A 55 12.16 15.87 7.01
C LEU A 55 13.22 16.86 6.50
N ASN A 56 14.26 17.15 7.30
CA ASN A 56 15.38 18.01 6.90
C ASN A 56 16.17 17.40 5.72
N ALA A 57 16.33 16.08 5.70
CA ALA A 57 16.93 15.39 4.55
C ALA A 57 16.08 15.53 3.29
N ALA A 58 14.74 15.46 3.41
CA ALA A 58 13.83 15.71 2.30
C ALA A 58 13.92 17.13 1.75
N VAL A 59 14.04 18.14 2.64
CA VAL A 59 14.28 19.55 2.24
C VAL A 59 15.56 19.66 1.43
N PHE A 60 16.69 19.18 1.99
CA PHE A 60 17.98 19.21 1.31
C PHE A 60 17.95 18.52 -0.06
N ASN A 61 17.34 17.32 -0.12
CA ASN A 61 17.23 16.59 -1.37
C ASN A 61 16.36 17.34 -2.40
N SER A 62 15.25 17.96 -1.99
CA SER A 62 14.40 18.73 -2.90
C SER A 62 15.13 19.90 -3.56
N GLU A 63 16.00 20.59 -2.81
CA GLU A 63 16.90 21.63 -3.32
C GLU A 63 17.91 21.06 -4.30
N LYS A 64 18.60 19.97 -3.90
CA LYS A 64 19.59 19.26 -4.71
C LYS A 64 19.04 18.80 -6.07
N TYR A 65 17.78 18.37 -6.11
CA TYR A 65 17.12 17.94 -7.34
C TYR A 65 16.34 19.05 -8.05
N GLY A 66 16.32 20.28 -7.53
CA GLY A 66 15.71 21.46 -8.16
C GLY A 66 14.18 21.37 -8.26
N VAL A 67 13.52 20.91 -7.18
CA VAL A 67 12.06 20.83 -7.07
C VAL A 67 11.51 21.49 -5.81
N ARG A 68 12.36 22.20 -5.06
CA ARG A 68 12.05 22.77 -3.74
C ARG A 68 10.83 23.69 -3.75
N ASP A 69 10.64 24.42 -4.82
CA ASP A 69 9.53 25.37 -5.05
C ASP A 69 8.15 24.69 -5.18
N ARG A 70 8.14 23.40 -5.47
CA ARG A 70 6.92 22.59 -5.61
C ARG A 70 6.66 21.64 -4.44
N VAL A 71 7.44 21.75 -3.35
CA VAL A 71 7.27 20.91 -2.15
C VAL A 71 7.04 21.76 -0.92
N GLN A 72 6.00 21.45 -0.16
CA GLN A 72 5.76 21.97 1.17
C GLN A 72 6.11 20.88 2.20
N PHE A 73 6.76 21.29 3.30
CA PHE A 73 7.26 20.36 4.32
C PHE A 73 6.57 20.59 5.66
N PHE A 74 6.15 19.50 6.30
CA PHE A 74 5.43 19.54 7.57
C PHE A 74 5.96 18.50 8.55
N LEU A 75 6.33 18.93 9.75
CA LEU A 75 6.52 18.02 10.89
C LEU A 75 5.16 17.61 11.39
N SER A 76 4.77 16.36 11.13
CA SER A 76 3.40 15.89 11.36
C SER A 76 3.34 14.40 11.71
N ASP A 77 2.53 14.08 12.69
CA ASP A 77 2.12 12.71 12.98
C ASP A 77 0.97 12.35 12.01
N GLY A 78 1.29 11.63 10.97
CA GLY A 78 0.37 11.37 9.86
C GLY A 78 -0.09 12.68 9.19
N VAL A 79 -1.39 12.88 9.09
CA VAL A 79 -2.02 14.01 8.41
C VAL A 79 -2.51 15.13 9.34
N LYS A 80 -2.12 15.10 10.62
CA LYS A 80 -2.66 16.02 11.65
C LYS A 80 -2.35 17.48 11.39
N ASN A 81 -1.14 17.79 10.90
CA ASN A 81 -0.63 19.15 10.75
C ASN A 81 -0.37 19.54 9.29
N ILE A 82 -1.00 18.85 8.33
CA ILE A 82 -0.84 19.18 6.91
C ILE A 82 -2.11 19.85 6.37
N PRO A 83 -2.00 20.67 5.32
CA PRO A 83 -3.17 21.19 4.60
C PRO A 83 -3.91 20.04 3.89
N ARG A 84 -5.21 20.22 3.66
CA ARG A 84 -6.08 19.21 3.03
C ARG A 84 -6.18 19.36 1.51
N GLU A 85 -5.43 20.28 0.92
CA GLU A 85 -5.47 20.59 -0.51
C GLU A 85 -4.55 19.64 -1.30
N PHE A 86 -4.91 18.34 -1.33
CA PHE A 86 -4.29 17.32 -2.17
C PHE A 86 -5.35 16.38 -2.76
N ASP A 87 -4.98 15.66 -3.80
CA ASP A 87 -5.84 14.70 -4.51
C ASP A 87 -5.51 13.26 -4.08
N THR A 88 -4.22 13.00 -3.88
CA THR A 88 -3.70 11.66 -3.58
C THR A 88 -2.82 11.69 -2.33
N MET A 89 -3.09 10.80 -1.37
CA MET A 89 -2.24 10.54 -0.22
C MET A 89 -1.44 9.26 -0.46
N VAL A 90 -0.14 9.31 -0.25
CA VAL A 90 0.74 8.14 -0.30
C VAL A 90 1.26 7.85 1.11
N CYS A 91 1.07 6.62 1.58
CA CYS A 91 1.72 6.09 2.79
C CYS A 91 2.51 4.85 2.38
N ALA A 92 3.84 4.96 2.32
CA ALA A 92 4.70 3.87 1.89
C ALA A 92 5.70 3.49 2.98
N GLY A 93 5.89 2.17 3.15
CA GLY A 93 6.90 1.67 4.08
C GLY A 93 6.47 1.60 5.54
N MET A 94 5.17 1.66 5.82
CA MET A 94 4.62 1.62 7.17
C MET A 94 3.97 0.27 7.50
N GLY A 95 3.82 -0.04 8.78
CA GLY A 95 3.01 -1.16 9.25
C GLY A 95 1.51 -0.86 9.17
N GLY A 96 0.68 -1.93 9.12
CA GLY A 96 -0.77 -1.80 9.06
C GLY A 96 -1.37 -1.01 10.22
N ASP A 97 -0.90 -1.24 11.45
CA ASP A 97 -1.39 -0.51 12.63
C ASP A 97 -1.15 1.00 12.50
N THR A 98 0.03 1.41 12.01
CA THR A 98 0.33 2.83 11.81
C THR A 98 -0.59 3.45 10.74
N MET A 99 -0.83 2.74 9.64
CA MET A 99 -1.75 3.22 8.61
C MET A 99 -3.18 3.32 9.13
N ILE A 100 -3.64 2.34 9.90
CA ILE A 100 -4.96 2.37 10.55
C ILE A 100 -5.07 3.60 11.46
N SER A 101 -4.07 3.83 12.33
CA SER A 101 -4.07 4.99 13.22
C SER A 101 -4.11 6.34 12.48
N ILE A 102 -3.42 6.44 11.32
CA ILE A 102 -3.48 7.64 10.47
C ILE A 102 -4.89 7.84 9.91
N LEU A 103 -5.54 6.78 9.44
CA LEU A 103 -6.90 6.84 8.88
C LEU A 103 -7.95 7.15 9.94
N GLU A 104 -7.82 6.59 11.14
CA GLU A 104 -8.70 6.89 12.28
C GLU A 104 -8.59 8.35 12.74
N ALA A 105 -7.39 8.91 12.70
CA ALA A 105 -7.14 10.31 13.03
C ALA A 105 -7.63 11.29 11.96
N ALA A 106 -8.06 10.81 10.79
CA ALA A 106 -8.43 11.61 9.63
C ALA A 106 -9.80 11.22 9.02
N PRO A 107 -10.91 11.25 9.79
CA PRO A 107 -12.23 10.86 9.27
C PRO A 107 -12.68 11.74 8.09
N TRP A 108 -12.16 12.95 7.97
CA TRP A 108 -12.41 13.88 6.86
C TRP A 108 -11.92 13.35 5.49
N LEU A 109 -11.01 12.37 5.44
CA LEU A 109 -10.64 11.71 4.19
C LEU A 109 -11.83 10.99 3.54
N LYS A 110 -12.87 10.65 4.31
CA LYS A 110 -14.12 10.05 3.82
C LYS A 110 -15.07 11.04 3.18
N GLU A 111 -14.88 12.33 3.42
CA GLU A 111 -15.78 13.41 2.96
C GLU A 111 -15.37 13.98 1.60
N GLY A 112 -14.14 13.72 1.15
CA GLY A 112 -13.59 14.21 -0.11
C GLY A 112 -13.34 13.11 -1.13
N ASN A 113 -12.92 13.51 -2.32
CA ASN A 113 -12.54 12.59 -3.40
C ASN A 113 -11.06 12.18 -3.31
N TYR A 114 -10.59 11.88 -2.10
CA TYR A 114 -9.21 11.49 -1.90
C TYR A 114 -8.94 10.07 -2.38
N ARG A 115 -7.78 9.90 -2.99
CA ARG A 115 -7.22 8.58 -3.28
C ARG A 115 -6.07 8.29 -2.35
N LEU A 116 -6.02 7.07 -1.83
CA LEU A 116 -4.98 6.61 -0.93
C LEU A 116 -4.14 5.57 -1.65
N ILE A 117 -2.84 5.74 -1.64
CA ILE A 117 -1.88 4.75 -2.14
C ILE A 117 -1.13 4.22 -0.92
N LEU A 118 -1.40 2.97 -0.59
CA LEU A 118 -0.89 2.35 0.64
C LEU A 118 0.07 1.21 0.30
N GLN A 119 1.31 1.32 0.76
CA GLN A 119 2.31 0.26 0.68
C GLN A 119 2.62 -0.23 2.09
N CYS A 120 1.93 -1.30 2.50
CA CYS A 120 2.00 -1.87 3.83
C CYS A 120 3.09 -2.93 3.94
N GLN A 121 3.95 -2.83 4.97
CA GLN A 121 5.06 -3.78 5.18
C GLN A 121 4.68 -4.95 6.11
N SER A 122 3.76 -4.75 7.04
CA SER A 122 3.35 -5.76 8.02
C SER A 122 1.86 -5.65 8.31
N LYS A 123 1.23 -6.73 8.78
CA LYS A 123 -0.20 -6.74 9.15
C LYS A 123 -1.13 -6.31 8.00
N ARG A 124 -0.82 -6.76 6.78
CA ARG A 124 -1.64 -6.47 5.59
C ARG A 124 -3.08 -6.98 5.69
N PRO A 125 -3.34 -8.21 6.19
CA PRO A 125 -4.72 -8.69 6.35
C PRO A 125 -5.53 -7.83 7.32
N GLU A 126 -4.92 -7.38 8.42
CA GLU A 126 -5.55 -6.52 9.41
C GLU A 126 -5.90 -5.14 8.82
N LEU A 127 -4.97 -4.56 8.05
CA LEU A 127 -5.24 -3.30 7.35
C LEU A 127 -6.39 -3.45 6.34
N ARG A 128 -6.39 -4.50 5.52
CA ARG A 128 -7.46 -4.73 4.52
C ARG A 128 -8.82 -4.99 5.19
N LYS A 129 -8.83 -5.73 6.30
CA LYS A 129 -10.02 -5.91 7.11
C LYS A 129 -10.58 -4.59 7.61
N TYR A 130 -9.71 -3.76 8.23
CA TYR A 130 -10.08 -2.42 8.69
C TYR A 130 -10.63 -1.56 7.55
N LEU A 131 -9.99 -1.57 6.39
CA LEU A 131 -10.44 -0.81 5.21
C LEU A 131 -11.86 -1.22 4.83
N GLY A 132 -12.15 -2.51 4.66
CA GLY A 132 -13.48 -3.00 4.31
C GLY A 132 -14.54 -2.63 5.35
N GLU A 133 -14.28 -2.88 6.64
CA GLU A 133 -15.18 -2.58 7.76
C GLU A 133 -15.48 -1.08 7.91
N ASN A 134 -14.58 -0.21 7.41
CA ASN A 134 -14.70 1.24 7.52
C ASN A 134 -15.12 1.94 6.21
N GLY A 135 -15.60 1.19 5.24
CA GLY A 135 -16.14 1.71 3.98
C GLY A 135 -15.08 2.15 2.97
N TRP A 136 -13.85 1.68 3.13
CA TRP A 136 -12.79 1.87 2.15
C TRP A 136 -12.75 0.72 1.16
N TRP A 137 -12.69 1.03 -0.13
CA TRP A 137 -12.62 0.09 -1.22
C TRP A 137 -11.21 0.00 -1.80
N ILE A 138 -10.62 -1.19 -1.83
CA ILE A 138 -9.37 -1.46 -2.54
C ILE A 138 -9.71 -1.58 -4.03
N ARG A 139 -9.51 -0.48 -4.75
CA ARG A 139 -9.88 -0.39 -6.17
C ARG A 139 -8.97 -1.24 -7.04
N GLU A 140 -7.69 -1.20 -6.75
CA GLU A 140 -6.65 -1.97 -7.42
C GLU A 140 -5.52 -2.27 -6.43
N GLU A 141 -4.88 -3.41 -6.61
CA GLU A 141 -3.68 -3.77 -5.86
C GLU A 141 -2.72 -4.52 -6.78
N THR A 142 -1.42 -4.31 -6.60
CA THR A 142 -0.38 -5.02 -7.34
C THR A 142 0.63 -5.63 -6.40
N VAL A 143 1.23 -6.75 -6.83
CA VAL A 143 2.38 -7.37 -6.17
C VAL A 143 3.64 -7.02 -6.93
N LEU A 144 4.72 -6.83 -6.20
CA LEU A 144 6.07 -6.69 -6.77
C LEU A 144 7.10 -7.35 -5.89
N LYS A 145 8.17 -7.85 -6.52
CA LYS A 145 9.36 -8.34 -5.85
C LYS A 145 10.40 -7.21 -5.77
N ASP A 146 10.90 -6.93 -4.57
CA ASP A 146 12.03 -6.03 -4.33
C ASP A 146 13.07 -6.77 -3.48
N GLY A 147 14.20 -7.10 -4.07
CA GLY A 147 15.17 -8.02 -3.50
C GLY A 147 14.59 -9.42 -3.29
N ARG A 148 14.58 -9.90 -2.05
CA ARG A 148 14.03 -11.22 -1.67
C ARG A 148 12.58 -11.17 -1.15
N PHE A 149 11.99 -9.98 -1.06
CA PHE A 149 10.68 -9.78 -0.45
C PHE A 149 9.61 -9.49 -1.49
N LEU A 150 8.39 -9.97 -1.22
CA LEU A 150 7.19 -9.63 -1.96
C LEU A 150 6.42 -8.54 -1.22
N TYR A 151 6.17 -7.45 -1.93
CA TYR A 151 5.42 -6.31 -1.43
C TYR A 151 4.11 -6.14 -2.20
N THR A 152 3.15 -5.47 -1.58
CA THR A 152 1.93 -5.03 -2.26
C THR A 152 1.79 -3.53 -2.17
N VAL A 153 1.21 -2.94 -3.21
CA VAL A 153 0.79 -1.54 -3.26
C VAL A 153 -0.68 -1.53 -3.65
N MET A 154 -1.51 -0.85 -2.87
CA MET A 154 -2.94 -0.75 -3.10
C MET A 154 -3.39 0.68 -3.32
N GLU A 155 -4.29 0.87 -4.28
CA GLU A 155 -5.08 2.08 -4.46
C GLU A 155 -6.42 1.90 -3.74
N VAL A 156 -6.73 2.85 -2.87
CA VAL A 156 -7.89 2.80 -1.99
C VAL A 156 -8.70 4.08 -2.12
N VAL A 157 -10.01 3.95 -2.19
CA VAL A 157 -10.96 5.07 -2.23
C VAL A 157 -12.08 4.85 -1.22
N TYR A 158 -12.70 5.92 -0.73
CA TYR A 158 -13.88 5.78 0.11
C TYR A 158 -15.09 5.43 -0.75
N MET A 159 -15.61 4.23 -0.57
CA MET A 159 -16.81 3.71 -1.23
C MET A 159 -17.42 2.62 -0.33
N PRO A 160 -18.36 2.99 0.54
CA PRO A 160 -18.93 2.05 1.51
C PRO A 160 -19.79 0.96 0.84
N GLY A 161 -19.96 -0.15 1.54
CA GLY A 161 -20.75 -1.30 1.08
C GLY A 161 -19.93 -2.43 0.44
N MET A 162 -18.59 -2.34 0.52
CA MET A 162 -17.70 -3.40 0.03
C MET A 162 -16.99 -4.04 1.23
N GLU A 163 -17.27 -5.29 1.49
CA GLU A 163 -16.62 -6.08 2.53
C GLU A 163 -15.72 -7.15 1.90
N LEU A 164 -14.64 -7.48 2.59
CA LEU A 164 -13.75 -8.57 2.21
C LEU A 164 -14.03 -9.79 3.08
N THR A 165 -14.03 -10.95 2.45
CA THR A 165 -14.04 -12.24 3.17
C THR A 165 -12.72 -12.45 3.91
N ALA A 166 -12.62 -13.49 4.72
CA ALA A 166 -11.38 -13.82 5.41
C ALA A 166 -10.24 -14.08 4.41
N GLY A 167 -10.49 -14.86 3.36
CA GLY A 167 -9.53 -15.07 2.27
C GLY A 167 -9.21 -13.78 1.52
N GLY A 168 -10.23 -12.95 1.25
CA GLY A 168 -10.08 -11.65 0.61
C GLY A 168 -9.22 -10.67 1.39
N CYS A 169 -9.18 -10.73 2.72
CA CYS A 169 -8.24 -9.94 3.51
C CYS A 169 -6.79 -10.38 3.31
N HIS A 170 -6.54 -11.66 3.05
CA HIS A 170 -5.20 -12.19 2.80
C HIS A 170 -4.77 -12.05 1.33
N PHE A 171 -5.72 -12.27 0.40
CA PHE A 171 -5.53 -12.23 -1.04
C PHE A 171 -6.75 -11.56 -1.70
N PRO A 172 -6.78 -10.21 -1.78
CA PRO A 172 -7.96 -9.49 -2.24
C PRO A 172 -8.20 -9.67 -3.74
N PRO A 173 -9.47 -9.68 -4.19
CA PRO A 173 -9.83 -9.76 -5.61
C PRO A 173 -9.22 -8.63 -6.46
N ALA A 174 -8.87 -7.51 -5.84
CA ALA A 174 -8.20 -6.39 -6.51
C ALA A 174 -6.86 -6.78 -7.17
N LEU A 175 -6.16 -7.79 -6.63
CA LEU A 175 -4.93 -8.35 -7.21
C LEU A 175 -5.14 -9.04 -8.57
N LEU A 176 -6.36 -9.50 -8.82
CA LEU A 176 -6.70 -10.22 -10.05
C LEU A 176 -7.08 -9.29 -11.22
N LYS A 177 -7.27 -8.00 -10.97
CA LYS A 177 -7.64 -7.04 -12.03
C LYS A 177 -6.51 -6.81 -13.04
N ASN A 178 -5.29 -6.61 -12.52
CA ASN A 178 -4.08 -6.43 -13.32
C ASN A 178 -2.96 -7.28 -12.71
N PRO A 179 -2.99 -8.62 -12.92
CA PRO A 179 -2.08 -9.53 -12.27
C PRO A 179 -0.63 -9.28 -12.67
N SER A 180 0.25 -9.08 -11.69
CA SER A 180 1.69 -8.97 -11.93
C SER A 180 2.31 -10.36 -12.11
N PRO A 181 3.48 -10.47 -12.73
CA PRO A 181 4.22 -11.73 -12.84
C PRO A 181 4.56 -12.36 -11.46
N ASP A 182 4.63 -11.55 -10.41
CA ASP A 182 4.94 -12.01 -9.04
C ASP A 182 3.71 -12.54 -8.29
N LEU A 183 2.51 -12.44 -8.86
CA LEU A 183 1.25 -12.79 -8.18
C LEU A 183 1.16 -14.28 -7.79
N PRO A 184 1.56 -15.25 -8.63
CA PRO A 184 1.55 -16.67 -8.23
C PRO A 184 2.49 -16.95 -7.05
N ALA A 185 3.67 -16.34 -7.04
CA ALA A 185 4.63 -16.47 -5.92
C ALA A 185 4.05 -15.88 -4.62
N PHE A 186 3.36 -14.75 -4.72
CA PHE A 186 2.69 -14.13 -3.59
C PHE A 186 1.53 -15.00 -3.07
N TYR A 187 0.71 -15.55 -3.95
CA TYR A 187 -0.37 -16.47 -3.56
C TYR A 187 0.19 -17.68 -2.79
N ARG A 188 1.20 -18.38 -3.34
CA ARG A 188 1.83 -19.52 -2.67
C ARG A 188 2.43 -19.13 -1.32
N TRP A 189 3.05 -17.96 -1.22
CA TRP A 189 3.58 -17.46 0.03
C TRP A 189 2.48 -17.21 1.09
N VAL A 190 1.34 -16.62 0.69
CA VAL A 190 0.17 -16.40 1.58
C VAL A 190 -0.40 -17.72 2.05
N VAL A 191 -0.71 -18.63 1.13
CA VAL A 191 -1.31 -19.93 1.44
C VAL A 191 -0.38 -20.79 2.29
N GLY A 192 0.92 -20.84 1.95
CA GLY A 192 1.93 -21.56 2.72
C GLY A 192 2.05 -21.03 4.16
N GLY A 193 2.03 -19.71 4.33
CA GLY A 193 2.04 -19.09 5.65
C GLY A 193 0.80 -19.42 6.47
N LEU A 194 -0.39 -19.38 5.88
CA LEU A 194 -1.64 -19.76 6.53
C LEU A 194 -1.66 -21.24 6.92
N LYS A 195 -1.26 -22.14 6.02
CA LYS A 195 -1.15 -23.58 6.29
C LYS A 195 -0.26 -23.83 7.50
N MET A 196 0.95 -23.28 7.51
CA MET A 196 1.89 -23.44 8.61
C MET A 196 1.30 -22.95 9.95
N ILE A 197 0.58 -21.83 9.95
CA ILE A 197 -0.04 -21.30 11.18
C ILE A 197 -1.16 -22.22 11.65
N VAL A 198 -2.05 -22.65 10.76
CA VAL A 198 -3.20 -23.52 11.12
C VAL A 198 -2.73 -24.87 11.60
N GLU A 199 -1.76 -25.49 10.92
CA GLU A 199 -1.19 -26.78 11.32
C GLU A 199 -0.49 -26.72 12.69
N ASN A 200 0.33 -25.66 12.93
CA ASN A 200 1.03 -25.52 14.21
C ASN A 200 0.11 -25.21 15.39
N GLN A 201 -1.00 -24.53 15.17
CA GLN A 201 -1.96 -24.16 16.22
C GLN A 201 -3.07 -25.20 16.40
N GLY A 202 -3.30 -26.09 15.41
CA GLY A 202 -4.33 -27.12 15.44
C GLY A 202 -5.71 -26.55 15.81
N GLU A 203 -6.38 -27.16 16.78
CA GLU A 203 -7.71 -26.72 17.24
C GLU A 203 -7.74 -25.32 17.88
N THR A 204 -6.57 -24.75 18.24
CA THR A 204 -6.46 -23.39 18.79
C THR A 204 -6.26 -22.33 17.72
N ALA A 205 -6.20 -22.70 16.46
CA ALA A 205 -6.05 -21.75 15.36
C ALA A 205 -7.23 -20.77 15.30
N HIS A 206 -6.89 -19.50 15.09
CA HIS A 206 -7.92 -18.46 15.05
C HIS A 206 -8.90 -18.72 13.88
N PRO A 207 -10.24 -18.77 14.10
CA PRO A 207 -11.23 -19.14 13.09
C PRO A 207 -11.09 -18.34 11.77
N PHE A 208 -10.79 -17.06 11.85
CA PHE A 208 -10.57 -16.22 10.69
C PHE A 208 -9.42 -16.72 9.78
N LYS A 209 -8.34 -17.27 10.35
CA LYS A 209 -7.22 -17.82 9.56
C LYS A 209 -7.57 -19.16 8.95
N VAL A 210 -8.32 -19.99 9.67
CA VAL A 210 -8.85 -21.28 9.16
C VAL A 210 -9.76 -21.01 7.96
N GLN A 211 -10.73 -20.13 8.12
CA GLN A 211 -11.63 -19.73 7.04
C GLN A 211 -10.86 -19.13 5.84
N ALA A 212 -9.88 -18.26 6.10
CA ALA A 212 -9.06 -17.68 5.03
C ALA A 212 -8.31 -18.75 4.24
N LEU A 213 -7.75 -19.76 4.93
CA LEU A 213 -7.08 -20.88 4.27
C LEU A 213 -8.05 -21.69 3.43
N GLU A 214 -9.22 -22.04 3.97
CA GLU A 214 -10.26 -22.81 3.26
C GLU A 214 -10.71 -22.08 1.99
N GLU A 215 -10.97 -20.78 2.06
CA GLU A 215 -11.36 -19.98 0.90
C GLU A 215 -10.26 -19.95 -0.17
N LEU A 216 -8.99 -19.81 0.24
CA LEU A 216 -7.89 -19.69 -0.72
C LEU A 216 -7.48 -21.02 -1.35
N ILE A 217 -7.56 -22.15 -0.67
CA ILE A 217 -7.26 -23.45 -1.29
C ILE A 217 -8.36 -23.92 -2.23
N ASN A 218 -9.61 -23.45 -2.04
CA ASN A 218 -10.78 -23.77 -2.84
C ASN A 218 -11.11 -22.71 -3.89
N LEU A 219 -10.11 -22.05 -4.45
CA LEU A 219 -10.31 -21.08 -5.53
C LEU A 219 -10.98 -21.74 -6.75
N PRO A 220 -11.77 -20.95 -7.52
CA PRO A 220 -12.33 -21.39 -8.81
C PRO A 220 -11.25 -21.93 -9.76
N GLU A 221 -11.62 -22.87 -10.64
CA GLU A 221 -10.67 -23.55 -11.55
C GLU A 221 -9.91 -22.59 -12.45
N GLU A 222 -10.54 -21.50 -12.89
CA GLU A 222 -9.91 -20.45 -13.71
C GLU A 222 -8.73 -19.73 -13.01
N LEU A 223 -8.60 -19.88 -11.67
CA LEU A 223 -7.51 -19.33 -10.88
C LEU A 223 -6.44 -20.36 -10.50
N ASN A 224 -6.52 -21.60 -11.00
CA ASN A 224 -5.55 -22.64 -10.68
C ASN A 224 -4.12 -22.28 -11.09
N TRP A 225 -3.94 -21.44 -12.10
CA TRP A 225 -2.62 -20.91 -12.50
C TRP A 225 -1.86 -20.20 -11.36
N LEU A 226 -2.55 -19.72 -10.33
CA LEU A 226 -1.92 -19.15 -9.13
C LEU A 226 -1.15 -20.20 -8.32
N LYS A 227 -1.52 -21.47 -8.43
CA LYS A 227 -0.93 -22.58 -7.69
C LYS A 227 0.36 -23.10 -8.34
N GLU A 228 0.56 -22.84 -9.63
CA GLU A 228 1.69 -23.31 -10.42
C GLU A 228 3.00 -22.65 -9.98
N ASP A 229 4.08 -23.42 -9.97
CA ASP A 229 5.45 -22.89 -9.78
C ASP A 229 6.01 -22.31 -11.10
N GLU A 230 7.26 -21.80 -11.06
CA GLU A 230 7.93 -21.23 -12.23
C GLU A 230 8.16 -22.26 -13.37
N ASN A 231 7.96 -23.56 -13.09
CA ASN A 231 8.08 -24.67 -14.03
C ASN A 231 6.72 -25.23 -14.47
N GLY A 232 5.60 -24.64 -14.05
CA GLY A 232 4.25 -25.09 -14.37
C GLY A 232 3.77 -26.30 -13.55
N ASN A 233 4.42 -26.61 -12.42
CA ASN A 233 3.99 -27.68 -11.50
C ASN A 233 3.10 -27.10 -10.39
N CYS A 234 2.03 -27.85 -10.02
CA CYS A 234 1.11 -27.52 -8.93
C CYS A 234 1.57 -28.07 -7.59
#